data_f07d6c5a3dd030ad4cb7fca45b9d4c01
#
_entry.id   f07d6c5a3dd030ad4cb7fca45b9d4c01
#
_cell.length_a   1.000
_cell.length_b   1.000
_cell.length_c   1.000
_cell.angle_alpha   90.00
_cell.angle_beta   90.00
_cell.angle_gamma   90.00
#
_symmetry.space_group_name_H-M   'P 1'
#
loop_
_entity.id
_entity.type
_entity.pdbx_description
1 polymer ?
#
loop_
_entity_poly.entity_id
_entity_poly.type
_entity_poly.pdbx_seq_one_letter_code
_entity_poly.pdbx_strand_id
1 'polypeptide(L)'
;MTQFRPKDDLTVITAFPTFPFKSPVLPQDLVGEAAELVRPGESGPEDCEFCAAAEEEFLWTDRNWRLRLRRPSPFPGTVILHTRAHWESFADMPSEVISEFGPLCARIERAILGLGNVGRVHLYRSGDGHAHFHVWFHARPLGYQQFRGSFLPTWAEILESCSPTEVEGAGEAVAQALAQED
;
A
#
# COMPACT_ATOMS: atom_id res chain seq x y z
N MET A 1 -7.78 -6.71 -31.53
CA MET A 1 -7.76 -6.88 -30.06
C MET A 1 -6.58 -7.76 -29.71
N THR A 2 -5.74 -7.34 -28.76
CA THR A 2 -4.60 -8.13 -28.30
C THR A 2 -5.12 -9.24 -27.40
N GLN A 3 -4.87 -10.49 -27.78
CA GLN A 3 -5.27 -11.64 -26.97
C GLN A 3 -4.14 -11.96 -25.99
N PHE A 4 -4.35 -11.70 -24.71
CA PHE A 4 -3.42 -12.11 -23.66
C PHE A 4 -3.50 -13.62 -23.42
N ARG A 5 -2.35 -14.28 -23.29
CA ARG A 5 -2.26 -15.70 -22.93
C ARG A 5 -1.20 -15.89 -21.85
N PRO A 6 -1.50 -16.63 -20.78
CA PRO A 6 -0.49 -16.99 -19.80
C PRO A 6 0.57 -17.89 -20.44
N LYS A 7 1.75 -17.90 -19.85
CA LYS A 7 2.81 -18.85 -20.25
C LYS A 7 2.54 -20.20 -19.62
N ASP A 8 2.73 -21.27 -20.37
CA ASP A 8 2.63 -22.64 -19.86
C ASP A 8 3.78 -22.97 -18.88
N ASP A 9 4.95 -22.36 -19.09
CA ASP A 9 6.13 -22.53 -18.24
C ASP A 9 6.30 -21.34 -17.30
N LEU A 10 6.04 -21.57 -16.01
CA LEU A 10 6.22 -20.60 -14.93
C LEU A 10 7.53 -20.81 -14.15
N THR A 11 8.44 -21.66 -14.60
CA THR A 11 9.71 -21.95 -13.90
C THR A 11 10.52 -20.69 -13.64
N VAL A 12 10.49 -19.71 -14.54
CA VAL A 12 11.17 -18.42 -14.36
C VAL A 12 10.64 -17.69 -13.12
N ILE A 13 9.32 -17.66 -12.90
CA ILE A 13 8.72 -16.95 -11.75
C ILE A 13 8.92 -17.75 -10.47
N THR A 14 8.70 -19.06 -10.51
CA THR A 14 8.84 -19.93 -9.33
C THR A 14 10.29 -20.11 -8.88
N ALA A 15 11.26 -19.85 -9.77
CA ALA A 15 12.68 -19.87 -9.44
C ALA A 15 13.15 -18.61 -8.68
N PHE A 16 12.36 -17.54 -8.63
CA PHE A 16 12.74 -16.36 -7.84
C PHE A 16 12.78 -16.69 -6.34
N PRO A 17 13.89 -16.39 -5.63
CA PRO A 17 13.98 -16.62 -4.18
C PRO A 17 12.93 -15.86 -3.36
N THR A 18 12.30 -14.85 -3.97
CA THR A 18 11.25 -14.02 -3.35
C THR A 18 9.85 -14.53 -3.61
N PHE A 19 9.67 -15.53 -4.48
CA PHE A 19 8.36 -16.09 -4.81
C PHE A 19 7.78 -16.84 -3.59
N PRO A 20 6.54 -16.55 -3.14
CA PRO A 20 6.05 -17.03 -1.85
C PRO A 20 5.51 -18.47 -1.87
N PHE A 21 5.33 -19.09 -3.04
CA PHE A 21 4.71 -20.40 -3.16
C PHE A 21 5.70 -21.46 -3.67
N LYS A 22 5.43 -22.72 -3.34
CA LYS A 22 6.16 -23.88 -3.86
C LYS A 22 5.48 -24.40 -5.12
N SER A 23 6.28 -25.00 -6.02
CA SER A 23 5.74 -25.74 -7.17
C SER A 23 4.94 -26.98 -6.72
N PRO A 24 3.95 -27.43 -7.51
CA PRO A 24 3.54 -26.87 -8.79
C PRO A 24 2.61 -25.67 -8.66
N VAL A 25 2.83 -24.64 -9.47
CA VAL A 25 1.95 -23.48 -9.61
C VAL A 25 1.52 -23.41 -11.07
N LEU A 26 0.22 -23.36 -11.29
CA LEU A 26 -0.36 -23.30 -12.63
C LEU A 26 -1.00 -21.92 -12.84
N PRO A 27 -0.86 -21.32 -14.03
CA PRO A 27 -1.60 -20.12 -14.36
C PRO A 27 -3.09 -20.44 -14.47
N GLN A 28 -3.93 -19.49 -14.13
CA GLN A 28 -5.35 -19.57 -14.44
C GLN A 28 -5.61 -19.12 -15.88
N ASP A 29 -6.65 -19.68 -16.51
CA ASP A 29 -7.12 -19.18 -17.78
C ASP A 29 -7.66 -17.76 -17.61
N LEU A 30 -7.37 -16.91 -18.60
CA LEU A 30 -7.99 -15.60 -18.65
C LEU A 30 -9.40 -15.74 -19.17
N VAL A 31 -10.37 -15.25 -18.41
CA VAL A 31 -11.74 -15.04 -18.90
C VAL A 31 -11.75 -13.87 -19.89
N GLY A 32 -12.72 -13.87 -20.80
CA GLY A 32 -12.85 -12.80 -21.79
C GLY A 32 -13.10 -11.43 -21.16
N GLU A 33 -13.04 -10.39 -21.99
CA GLU A 33 -13.35 -9.02 -21.57
C GLU A 33 -14.74 -8.93 -20.93
N ALA A 34 -14.82 -8.22 -19.81
CA ALA A 34 -16.05 -7.91 -19.09
C ALA A 34 -16.11 -6.40 -18.81
N ALA A 35 -17.27 -5.92 -18.38
CA ALA A 35 -17.36 -4.56 -17.87
C ALA A 35 -16.53 -4.40 -16.62
N GLU A 36 -15.94 -3.22 -16.45
CA GLU A 36 -15.22 -2.86 -15.22
C GLU A 36 -16.16 -2.95 -14.02
N LEU A 37 -15.61 -3.40 -12.90
CA LEU A 37 -16.35 -3.45 -11.63
C LEU A 37 -16.46 -2.04 -11.04
N VAL A 38 -17.63 -1.70 -10.54
CA VAL A 38 -17.84 -0.47 -9.79
C VAL A 38 -17.05 -0.56 -8.47
N ARG A 39 -16.23 0.44 -8.20
CA ARG A 39 -15.42 0.51 -6.99
C ARG A 39 -16.14 1.30 -5.89
N PRO A 40 -15.98 0.96 -4.61
CA PRO A 40 -16.44 1.82 -3.51
C PRO A 40 -15.92 3.24 -3.67
N GLY A 41 -16.80 4.23 -3.51
CA GLY A 41 -16.49 5.65 -3.70
C GLY A 41 -16.57 6.17 -5.14
N GLU A 42 -16.84 5.32 -6.13
CA GLU A 42 -16.89 5.76 -7.55
C GLU A 42 -18.08 6.69 -7.84
N SER A 43 -19.13 6.63 -7.01
CA SER A 43 -20.26 7.55 -7.10
C SER A 43 -19.99 8.94 -6.52
N GLY A 44 -18.90 9.11 -5.78
CA GLY A 44 -18.49 10.38 -5.19
C GLY A 44 -18.15 10.29 -3.70
N PRO A 45 -17.84 11.43 -3.07
CA PRO A 45 -17.39 11.47 -1.67
C PRO A 45 -18.43 10.98 -0.66
N GLU A 46 -19.71 11.06 -0.96
CA GLU A 46 -20.82 10.59 -0.12
C GLU A 46 -20.90 9.06 -0.03
N ASP A 47 -20.36 8.36 -1.01
CA ASP A 47 -20.29 6.89 -1.06
C ASP A 47 -18.86 6.37 -0.73
N CYS A 48 -18.02 7.21 -0.20
CA CYS A 48 -16.61 6.90 0.06
C CYS A 48 -16.34 6.78 1.56
N GLU A 49 -15.98 5.57 2.02
CA GLU A 49 -15.62 5.31 3.41
C GLU A 49 -14.44 6.16 3.90
N PHE A 50 -13.46 6.46 3.03
CA PHE A 50 -12.32 7.29 3.41
C PHE A 50 -12.69 8.77 3.56
N CYS A 51 -13.69 9.26 2.84
CA CYS A 51 -14.23 10.60 3.05
C CYS A 51 -15.04 10.69 4.33
N ALA A 52 -15.76 9.62 4.69
CA ALA A 52 -16.57 9.53 5.89
C ALA A 52 -15.76 9.18 7.16
N ALA A 53 -14.52 8.69 7.02
CA ALA A 53 -13.71 8.26 8.15
C ALA A 53 -13.38 9.41 9.11
N ALA A 54 -13.49 9.15 10.40
CA ALA A 54 -13.15 10.10 11.45
C ALA A 54 -11.64 10.39 11.50
N GLU A 55 -11.27 11.59 11.94
CA GLU A 55 -9.84 11.99 12.01
C GLU A 55 -9.00 11.05 12.91
N GLU A 56 -9.60 10.50 13.95
CA GLU A 56 -8.98 9.60 14.91
C GLU A 56 -8.60 8.24 14.32
N GLU A 57 -9.12 7.90 13.14
CA GLU A 57 -8.74 6.69 12.42
C GLU A 57 -7.37 6.82 11.72
N PHE A 58 -6.86 8.04 11.62
CA PHE A 58 -5.60 8.32 10.96
C PHE A 58 -4.49 8.58 12.00
N LEU A 59 -3.29 8.06 11.71
CA LEU A 59 -2.11 8.28 12.54
C LEU A 59 -1.59 9.71 12.50
N TRP A 60 -1.73 10.33 11.35
CA TRP A 60 -1.24 11.67 11.07
C TRP A 60 -2.09 12.29 9.96
N THR A 61 -2.32 13.60 10.05
CA THR A 61 -3.09 14.36 9.07
C THR A 61 -2.48 15.75 8.88
N ASP A 62 -2.57 16.29 7.65
CA ASP A 62 -2.32 17.69 7.37
C ASP A 62 -3.48 18.31 6.57
N ARG A 63 -3.22 19.40 5.87
CA ARG A 63 -4.24 20.11 5.07
C ARG A 63 -4.83 19.25 3.95
N ASN A 64 -4.00 18.45 3.27
CA ASN A 64 -4.34 17.74 2.05
C ASN A 64 -4.23 16.21 2.17
N TRP A 65 -3.53 15.71 3.18
CA TRP A 65 -3.14 14.31 3.29
C TRP A 65 -3.52 13.70 4.64
N ARG A 66 -3.73 12.39 4.65
CA ARG A 66 -4.00 11.59 5.85
C ARG A 66 -3.26 10.27 5.78
N LEU A 67 -2.64 9.84 6.86
CA LEU A 67 -1.88 8.60 6.94
C LEU A 67 -2.59 7.61 7.86
N ARG A 68 -2.92 6.44 7.35
CA ARG A 68 -3.59 5.36 8.09
C ARG A 68 -2.63 4.20 8.32
N LEU A 69 -2.72 3.56 9.49
CA LEU A 69 -1.99 2.34 9.78
C LEU A 69 -2.65 1.13 9.11
N ARG A 70 -1.87 0.23 8.51
CA ARG A 70 -2.37 -1.08 8.05
C ARG A 70 -2.65 -1.97 9.27
N ARG A 71 -3.89 -2.34 9.46
CA ARG A 71 -4.36 -3.22 10.54
C ARG A 71 -5.30 -4.30 9.99
N PRO A 72 -5.08 -5.60 10.28
CA PRO A 72 -3.88 -6.19 10.84
C PRO A 72 -2.69 -6.17 9.86
N SER A 73 -1.45 -6.37 10.34
CA SER A 73 -0.26 -6.36 9.47
C SER A 73 0.82 -7.33 9.94
N PRO A 74 1.44 -8.12 9.04
CA PRO A 74 2.65 -8.87 9.34
C PRO A 74 3.92 -8.01 9.31
N PHE A 75 3.82 -6.77 8.83
CA PHE A 75 4.93 -5.82 8.69
C PHE A 75 4.63 -4.54 9.46
N PRO A 76 4.93 -4.47 10.79
CA PRO A 76 4.73 -3.27 11.59
C PRO A 76 5.40 -2.04 10.95
N GLY A 77 4.70 -0.90 10.96
CA GLY A 77 5.12 0.30 10.26
C GLY A 77 4.64 0.42 8.81
N THR A 78 3.89 -0.57 8.30
CA THR A 78 3.19 -0.44 7.01
C THR A 78 2.02 0.53 7.16
N VAL A 79 2.02 1.57 6.32
CA VAL A 79 1.02 2.63 6.34
C VAL A 79 0.44 2.90 4.96
N ILE A 80 -0.70 3.58 4.92
CA ILE A 80 -1.40 3.94 3.70
C ILE A 80 -1.65 5.43 3.72
N LEU A 81 -1.11 6.14 2.73
CA LEU A 81 -1.33 7.57 2.53
C LEU A 81 -2.59 7.76 1.70
N HIS A 82 -3.51 8.60 2.18
CA HIS A 82 -4.73 9.00 1.49
C HIS A 82 -4.73 10.51 1.28
N THR A 83 -5.43 10.96 0.25
CA THR A 83 -5.81 12.37 0.16
C THR A 83 -6.94 12.68 1.14
N ARG A 84 -7.05 13.93 1.59
CA ARG A 84 -8.17 14.38 2.40
C ARG A 84 -9.41 14.64 1.54
N ALA A 85 -9.22 15.26 0.38
CA ALA A 85 -10.26 15.43 -0.61
C ALA A 85 -10.44 14.18 -1.48
N HIS A 86 -11.62 14.01 -2.02
CA HIS A 86 -11.97 12.90 -2.88
C HIS A 86 -11.39 13.08 -4.28
N TRP A 87 -10.20 12.54 -4.51
CA TRP A 87 -9.59 12.38 -5.81
C TRP A 87 -9.28 10.90 -6.04
N GLU A 88 -9.34 10.43 -7.27
CA GLU A 88 -9.07 9.03 -7.60
C GLU A 88 -7.64 8.80 -8.06
N SER A 89 -7.06 9.77 -8.74
CA SER A 89 -5.76 9.66 -9.41
C SER A 89 -4.95 10.93 -9.32
N PHE A 90 -3.69 10.87 -9.73
CA PHE A 90 -2.86 12.07 -9.89
C PHE A 90 -3.42 13.05 -10.93
N ALA A 91 -4.17 12.55 -11.94
CA ALA A 91 -4.73 13.37 -12.98
C ALA A 91 -5.87 14.28 -12.47
N ASP A 92 -6.50 13.91 -11.37
CA ASP A 92 -7.64 14.65 -10.80
C ASP A 92 -7.20 15.69 -9.76
N MET A 93 -5.95 15.60 -9.29
CA MET A 93 -5.45 16.48 -8.23
C MET A 93 -5.00 17.84 -8.77
N PRO A 94 -5.20 18.92 -7.99
CA PRO A 94 -4.54 20.19 -8.24
C PRO A 94 -3.01 20.05 -8.23
N SER A 95 -2.32 20.81 -9.09
CA SER A 95 -0.85 20.78 -9.22
C SER A 95 -0.12 21.10 -7.90
N GLU A 96 -0.70 21.97 -7.08
CA GLU A 96 -0.18 22.32 -5.76
C GLU A 96 -0.13 21.10 -4.85
N VAL A 97 -1.20 20.28 -4.81
CA VAL A 97 -1.27 19.06 -4.00
C VAL A 97 -0.32 17.99 -4.55
N ILE A 98 -0.24 17.84 -5.88
CA ILE A 98 0.71 16.91 -6.50
C ILE A 98 2.15 17.26 -6.13
N SER A 99 2.49 18.54 -6.05
CA SER A 99 3.84 18.99 -5.73
C SER A 99 4.28 18.63 -4.29
N GLU A 100 3.33 18.41 -3.38
CA GLU A 100 3.59 17.98 -2.00
C GLU A 100 3.90 16.48 -1.91
N PHE A 101 3.43 15.67 -2.86
CA PHE A 101 3.48 14.21 -2.79
C PHE A 101 4.91 13.65 -2.67
N GLY A 102 5.84 14.12 -3.47
CA GLY A 102 7.23 13.65 -3.44
C GLY A 102 7.94 13.93 -2.11
N PRO A 103 7.94 15.18 -1.63
CA PRO A 103 8.46 15.53 -0.30
C PRO A 103 7.80 14.72 0.83
N LEU A 104 6.49 14.56 0.81
CA LEU A 104 5.76 13.78 1.81
C LEU A 104 6.13 12.30 1.77
N CYS A 105 6.26 11.69 0.58
CA CYS A 105 6.74 10.32 0.45
C CYS A 105 8.13 10.14 1.10
N ALA A 106 9.04 11.09 0.90
CA ALA A 106 10.37 11.03 1.49
C ALA A 106 10.32 11.16 3.03
N ARG A 107 9.43 11.97 3.59
CA ARG A 107 9.21 12.08 5.05
C ARG A 107 8.67 10.76 5.61
N ILE A 108 7.64 10.19 5.00
CA ILE A 108 7.05 8.90 5.41
C ILE A 108 8.11 7.78 5.34
N GLU A 109 8.89 7.72 4.26
CA GLU A 109 9.94 6.72 4.12
C GLU A 109 11.00 6.85 5.24
N ARG A 110 11.47 8.06 5.56
CA ARG A 110 12.40 8.30 6.67
C ARG A 110 11.80 7.88 8.01
N ALA A 111 10.55 8.24 8.28
CA ALA A 111 9.87 7.86 9.51
C ALA A 111 9.78 6.33 9.68
N ILE A 112 9.42 5.60 8.62
CA ILE A 112 9.37 4.14 8.64
C ILE A 112 10.77 3.52 8.81
N LEU A 113 11.79 4.01 8.10
CA LEU A 113 13.17 3.55 8.24
C LEU A 113 13.72 3.82 9.64
N GLY A 114 13.27 4.89 10.29
CA GLY A 114 13.61 5.26 11.66
C GLY A 114 13.18 4.24 12.71
N LEU A 115 12.30 3.29 12.41
CA LEU A 115 11.95 2.16 13.27
C LEU A 115 13.15 1.21 13.52
N GLY A 116 14.20 1.28 12.70
CA GLY A 116 15.47 0.57 12.87
C GLY A 116 15.47 -0.89 12.44
N ASN A 117 14.31 -1.51 12.29
CA ASN A 117 14.14 -2.91 11.84
C ASN A 117 13.64 -3.03 10.40
N VAL A 118 13.48 -1.94 9.69
CA VAL A 118 13.02 -1.86 8.29
C VAL A 118 14.23 -1.72 7.35
N GLY A 119 14.33 -2.60 6.38
CA GLY A 119 15.42 -2.58 5.40
C GLY A 119 15.15 -1.72 4.17
N ARG A 120 13.88 -1.58 3.77
CA ARG A 120 13.40 -0.72 2.66
C ARG A 120 11.91 -0.46 2.83
N VAL A 121 11.45 0.63 2.24
CA VAL A 121 10.02 0.92 2.08
C VAL A 121 9.65 0.72 0.62
N HIS A 122 8.60 -0.05 0.38
CA HIS A 122 8.08 -0.26 -0.97
C HIS A 122 6.81 0.57 -1.14
N LEU A 123 6.82 1.50 -2.10
CA LEU A 123 5.63 2.25 -2.49
C LEU A 123 4.85 1.47 -3.53
N TYR A 124 3.55 1.33 -3.33
CA TYR A 124 2.67 0.62 -4.23
C TYR A 124 1.31 1.30 -4.36
N ARG A 125 0.82 1.41 -5.60
CA ARG A 125 -0.51 1.90 -5.93
C ARG A 125 -1.06 1.16 -7.14
N SER A 126 -2.20 0.48 -7.01
CA SER A 126 -2.97 -0.06 -8.14
C SER A 126 -4.13 0.86 -8.52
N GLY A 127 -4.90 1.30 -7.55
CA GLY A 127 -6.10 2.10 -7.76
C GLY A 127 -7.36 1.29 -8.06
N ASP A 128 -7.29 -0.04 -8.04
CA ASP A 128 -8.41 -0.91 -8.44
C ASP A 128 -9.42 -1.16 -7.31
N GLY A 129 -9.02 -1.01 -6.05
CA GLY A 129 -9.85 -1.37 -4.91
C GLY A 129 -10.89 -0.31 -4.53
N HIS A 130 -10.51 0.97 -4.56
CA HIS A 130 -11.36 2.09 -4.15
C HIS A 130 -11.11 3.29 -5.05
N ALA A 131 -12.16 4.02 -5.37
CA ALA A 131 -12.12 5.27 -6.12
C ALA A 131 -11.79 6.46 -5.20
N HIS A 132 -10.75 6.32 -4.38
CA HIS A 132 -10.16 7.35 -3.55
C HIS A 132 -8.65 7.18 -3.58
N PHE A 133 -7.90 8.24 -3.82
CA PHE A 133 -6.45 8.16 -3.96
C PHE A 133 -5.79 7.63 -2.68
N HIS A 134 -5.04 6.57 -2.85
CA HIS A 134 -4.25 5.99 -1.77
C HIS A 134 -2.95 5.37 -2.29
N VAL A 135 -1.91 5.39 -1.45
CA VAL A 135 -0.60 4.80 -1.72
C VAL A 135 -0.13 4.01 -0.52
N TRP A 136 0.25 2.78 -0.76
CA TRP A 136 0.80 1.88 0.26
C TRP A 136 2.30 2.13 0.45
N PHE A 137 2.73 2.17 1.69
CA PHE A 137 4.12 2.16 2.11
C PHE A 137 4.37 0.90 2.92
N HIS A 138 4.83 -0.15 2.27
CA HIS A 138 5.11 -1.42 2.93
C HIS A 138 6.48 -1.37 3.60
N ALA A 139 6.50 -1.55 4.91
CA ALA A 139 7.71 -1.63 5.72
C ALA A 139 8.35 -3.02 5.56
N ARG A 140 9.29 -3.18 4.63
CA ARG A 140 9.98 -4.45 4.43
C ARG A 140 10.98 -4.72 5.56
N PRO A 141 10.81 -5.80 6.36
CA PRO A 141 11.71 -6.13 7.45
C PRO A 141 13.15 -6.32 7.00
N LEU A 142 14.10 -5.89 7.84
CA LEU A 142 15.52 -6.09 7.64
C LEU A 142 15.88 -7.59 7.74
N GLY A 143 16.81 -8.05 6.91
CA GLY A 143 17.37 -9.41 6.97
C GLY A 143 16.61 -10.48 6.16
N TYR A 144 15.34 -10.29 5.85
CA TYR A 144 14.54 -11.26 5.10
C TYR A 144 14.67 -11.07 3.60
N GLN A 145 15.51 -11.90 2.94
CA GLN A 145 15.75 -11.81 1.51
C GLN A 145 14.52 -12.16 0.66
N GLN A 146 13.66 -13.03 1.17
CA GLN A 146 12.40 -13.43 0.51
C GLN A 146 11.42 -12.27 0.30
N PHE A 147 11.47 -11.23 1.12
CA PHE A 147 10.57 -10.08 1.04
C PHE A 147 11.03 -8.99 0.07
N ARG A 148 12.04 -9.26 -0.75
CA ARG A 148 12.54 -8.30 -1.74
C ARG A 148 11.67 -8.29 -2.99
N GLY A 149 11.60 -7.13 -3.65
CA GLY A 149 10.95 -6.98 -4.95
C GLY A 149 9.42 -7.04 -4.91
N SER A 150 8.82 -7.41 -6.03
CA SER A 150 7.39 -7.27 -6.30
C SER A 150 6.47 -8.22 -5.51
N PHE A 151 7.01 -9.25 -4.88
CA PHE A 151 6.18 -10.21 -4.13
C PHE A 151 5.92 -9.81 -2.67
N LEU A 152 6.44 -8.68 -2.19
CA LEU A 152 6.20 -8.24 -0.81
C LEU A 152 4.71 -8.10 -0.46
N PRO A 153 3.85 -7.51 -1.31
CA PRO A 153 2.41 -7.49 -1.04
C PRO A 153 1.78 -8.88 -0.92
N THR A 154 2.20 -9.82 -1.79
CA THR A 154 1.73 -11.21 -1.70
C THR A 154 2.16 -11.89 -0.40
N TRP A 155 3.39 -11.64 0.06
CA TRP A 155 3.84 -12.11 1.36
C TRP A 155 3.01 -11.51 2.50
N ALA A 156 2.63 -10.23 2.39
CA ALA A 156 1.80 -9.57 3.39
C ALA A 156 0.41 -10.21 3.55
N GLU A 157 -0.13 -10.83 2.49
CA GLU A 157 -1.45 -11.48 2.53
C GLU A 157 -1.43 -12.91 3.06
N ILE A 158 -0.27 -13.60 3.02
CA ILE A 158 -0.16 -15.01 3.43
C ILE A 158 0.53 -15.24 4.77
N LEU A 159 1.14 -14.21 5.34
CA LEU A 159 1.77 -14.28 6.66
C LEU A 159 0.75 -13.97 7.77
N GLU A 160 0.95 -14.60 8.92
CA GLU A 160 0.24 -14.21 10.13
C GLU A 160 0.62 -12.78 10.52
N SER A 161 -0.36 -12.05 11.01
CA SER A 161 -0.13 -10.68 11.50
C SER A 161 0.68 -10.67 12.79
N CYS A 162 1.50 -9.65 12.96
CA CYS A 162 2.12 -9.34 14.24
C CYS A 162 1.07 -8.98 15.29
N SER A 163 1.45 -8.98 16.55
CA SER A 163 0.55 -8.58 17.64
C SER A 163 0.04 -7.15 17.46
N PRO A 164 -1.19 -6.85 17.90
CA PRO A 164 -1.70 -5.48 17.86
C PRO A 164 -0.75 -4.46 18.50
N THR A 165 -0.12 -4.82 19.62
CA THR A 165 0.84 -3.94 20.33
C THR A 165 2.05 -3.58 19.47
N GLU A 166 2.60 -4.54 18.71
CA GLU A 166 3.74 -4.28 17.81
C GLU A 166 3.32 -3.39 16.62
N VAL A 167 2.15 -3.67 16.06
CA VAL A 167 1.63 -2.89 14.92
C VAL A 167 1.32 -1.44 15.35
N GLU A 168 0.61 -1.26 16.46
CA GLU A 168 0.26 0.07 17.00
C GLU A 168 1.51 0.85 17.41
N GLY A 169 2.42 0.23 18.16
CA GLY A 169 3.66 0.90 18.59
C GLY A 169 4.53 1.37 17.42
N ALA A 170 4.60 0.60 16.33
CA ALA A 170 5.28 1.04 15.13
C ALA A 170 4.54 2.20 14.45
N GLY A 171 3.21 2.16 14.40
CA GLY A 171 2.38 3.25 13.88
C GLY A 171 2.58 4.56 14.65
N GLU A 172 2.53 4.50 15.97
CA GLU A 172 2.76 5.66 16.85
C GLU A 172 4.15 6.27 16.64
N ALA A 173 5.19 5.44 16.51
CA ALA A 173 6.55 5.91 16.24
C ALA A 173 6.66 6.63 14.89
N VAL A 174 6.00 6.11 13.84
CA VAL A 174 5.93 6.78 12.52
C VAL A 174 5.21 8.12 12.63
N ALA A 175 4.06 8.17 13.32
CA ALA A 175 3.30 9.41 13.51
C ALA A 175 4.10 10.48 14.26
N GLN A 176 4.81 10.09 15.34
CA GLN A 176 5.66 10.98 16.11
C GLN A 176 6.82 11.55 15.27
N ALA A 177 7.45 10.71 14.44
CA ALA A 177 8.52 11.16 13.54
C ALA A 177 8.02 12.18 12.50
N LEU A 178 6.84 11.98 11.94
CA LEU A 178 6.23 12.92 11.01
C LEU A 178 5.88 14.27 11.67
N ALA A 179 5.37 14.26 12.89
CA ALA A 179 5.01 15.46 13.62
C ALA A 179 6.25 16.31 14.05
N GLN A 180 7.46 15.75 14.07
CA GLN A 180 8.69 16.48 14.41
C GLN A 180 9.33 17.18 13.20
N GLU A 181 8.95 16.82 11.98
CA GLU A 181 9.47 17.43 10.75
C GLU A 181 8.58 18.61 10.25
N ASP A 182 7.50 18.93 10.92
CA ASP A 182 6.64 20.10 10.67
C ASP A 182 7.20 21.30 11.47
#